data_f7480d20b8f315a3a50e648215b8a851
#
_entry.id   f7480d20b8f315a3a50e648215b8a851
#
_cell.length_a   1.000
_cell.length_b   1.000
_cell.length_c   1.000
_cell.angle_alpha   90.00
_cell.angle_beta   90.00
_cell.angle_gamma   90.00
#
_symmetry.space_group_name_H-M   'P 1'
#
loop_
_entity.id
_entity.type
_entity.pdbx_description
1 polymer ?
#
loop_
_entity_poly.entity_id
_entity_poly.type
_entity_poly.pdbx_seq_one_letter_code
_entity_poly.pdbx_strand_id
1 'polypeptide(L)'
;MRRFLLLLTLILANIPISNLIAQGTEQYDPRSGFSKLIKESTPAVVNVSIVHDVTNEQFPLITIEELLRSILEGKQIKKDVPQEILSAGSGFVVDESGIIVTNYHVVHNAKEVYITFSNNKSIPAKILGVDPQTDLAVLKVEVNEKLPYLDFGDSDTAMVGDWVVAIGNPFGLGGSASIGIISARARDLNIGTATEFLQTDAAINKGNSGGPLFNVDGKVIGINTAILSTQKGGGNIGVGFAIPSNSAVPIIKVLSQGKKVEHGWLGVVMQPITEELVEPFKLKEVSGALITNIVKGSPADKAKLLPGDIILEFNGTKINSISQLHQLVLRSEANNEVTLVVSRNGSIINISVKIGKFENPDPSENELPKDSVQSHELGLTVGNIKHNQIMSNDTTEEEVKGVMILNVDYTSNASTKNIRKGDIILQINQSPINNLEDFKNVMKKVRKNKSAALLISRDNISMFVTVKLKQ
;
A
#
# COMPACT_ATOMS: atom_id res chain seq x y z
N MET A 1 -71.19 25.61 56.50
CA MET A 1 -69.81 25.10 56.47
C MET A 1 -69.83 23.63 56.09
N ARG A 2 -69.60 23.35 54.83
CA ARG A 2 -69.49 21.94 54.32
C ARG A 2 -68.18 21.86 53.59
N ARG A 3 -67.28 20.97 54.09
CA ARG A 3 -66.00 20.64 53.44
C ARG A 3 -66.29 19.68 52.31
N PHE A 4 -65.94 20.04 51.08
CA PHE A 4 -65.89 19.18 49.93
C PHE A 4 -64.50 18.49 49.90
N LEU A 5 -64.50 17.18 50.06
CA LEU A 5 -63.33 16.33 49.92
C LEU A 5 -63.32 15.85 48.47
N LEU A 6 -62.37 16.33 47.68
CA LEU A 6 -62.17 15.83 46.32
C LEU A 6 -61.26 14.61 46.40
N LEU A 7 -61.78 13.43 46.11
CA LEU A 7 -61.02 12.20 45.90
C LEU A 7 -60.44 12.23 44.49
N LEU A 8 -59.11 12.42 44.42
CA LEU A 8 -58.37 12.28 43.15
C LEU A 8 -58.01 10.79 42.98
N THR A 9 -58.73 10.06 42.15
CA THR A 9 -58.40 8.68 41.76
C THR A 9 -57.30 8.71 40.72
N LEU A 10 -56.11 8.30 41.13
CA LEU A 10 -54.98 8.07 40.25
C LEU A 10 -55.22 6.79 39.45
N ILE A 11 -55.59 6.92 38.17
CA ILE A 11 -55.57 5.81 37.22
C ILE A 11 -54.13 5.60 36.79
N LEU A 12 -53.44 4.65 37.38
CA LEU A 12 -52.17 4.11 36.86
C LEU A 12 -52.50 3.29 35.61
N ALA A 13 -52.30 3.92 34.45
CA ALA A 13 -52.28 3.21 33.20
C ALA A 13 -51.03 2.29 33.20
N ASN A 14 -51.23 0.99 33.29
CA ASN A 14 -50.22 -0.01 32.98
C ASN A 14 -49.89 0.08 31.48
N ILE A 15 -48.91 0.87 31.14
CA ILE A 15 -48.26 0.81 29.84
C ILE A 15 -47.33 -0.41 29.89
N PRO A 16 -47.56 -1.47 29.08
CA PRO A 16 -46.56 -2.51 28.98
C PRO A 16 -45.30 -1.86 28.40
N ILE A 17 -44.26 -1.77 29.18
CA ILE A 17 -42.91 -1.50 28.67
C ILE A 17 -42.58 -2.73 27.81
N SER A 18 -42.98 -2.67 26.54
CA SER A 18 -42.44 -3.52 25.53
C SER A 18 -40.93 -3.30 25.61
N ASN A 19 -40.21 -4.31 26.02
CA ASN A 19 -38.77 -4.36 25.89
C ASN A 19 -38.47 -4.13 24.41
N LEU A 20 -38.23 -2.89 24.04
CA LEU A 20 -37.49 -2.55 22.86
C LEU A 20 -36.06 -3.03 23.17
N ILE A 21 -35.83 -4.32 22.95
CA ILE A 21 -34.48 -4.83 22.81
C ILE A 21 -33.98 -4.14 21.53
N ALA A 22 -33.42 -2.94 21.71
CA ALA A 22 -32.48 -2.48 20.74
C ALA A 22 -31.49 -3.64 20.58
N GLN A 23 -31.38 -4.21 19.38
CA GLN A 23 -30.23 -5.04 19.00
C GLN A 23 -29.02 -4.11 19.09
N GLY A 24 -28.56 -3.86 20.33
CA GLY A 24 -27.30 -3.21 20.58
C GLY A 24 -26.25 -4.16 20.03
N THR A 25 -25.44 -3.67 19.13
CA THR A 25 -24.19 -4.32 18.77
C THR A 25 -23.49 -4.67 20.07
N GLU A 26 -23.26 -5.97 20.31
CA GLU A 26 -22.64 -6.46 21.54
C GLU A 26 -21.21 -5.91 21.59
N GLN A 27 -20.98 -4.89 22.39
CA GLN A 27 -19.68 -4.26 22.53
C GLN A 27 -18.79 -5.17 23.40
N TYR A 28 -17.60 -5.50 22.88
CA TYR A 28 -16.63 -6.28 23.63
C TYR A 28 -15.94 -5.41 24.68
N ASP A 29 -16.06 -5.79 25.95
CA ASP A 29 -15.43 -5.06 27.06
C ASP A 29 -13.91 -5.40 27.13
N PRO A 30 -13.01 -4.43 26.89
CA PRO A 30 -11.57 -4.67 26.98
C PRO A 30 -11.09 -5.22 28.32
N ARG A 31 -11.84 -4.96 29.41
CA ARG A 31 -11.51 -5.46 30.75
C ARG A 31 -11.74 -6.96 30.89
N SER A 32 -12.64 -7.54 30.12
CA SER A 32 -12.91 -8.98 30.07
C SER A 32 -12.05 -9.71 29.01
N GLY A 33 -11.26 -8.96 28.24
CA GLY A 33 -10.44 -9.45 27.15
C GLY A 33 -11.20 -9.67 25.85
N PHE A 34 -10.48 -10.03 24.79
CA PHE A 34 -11.00 -10.14 23.43
C PHE A 34 -11.17 -11.60 22.95
N SER A 35 -11.12 -12.57 23.87
CA SER A 35 -11.16 -14.01 23.52
C SER A 35 -12.43 -14.39 22.75
N LYS A 36 -13.59 -13.79 23.10
CA LYS A 36 -14.86 -14.02 22.41
C LYS A 36 -14.79 -13.49 20.97
N LEU A 37 -14.39 -12.24 20.78
CA LEU A 37 -14.22 -11.63 19.46
C LEU A 37 -13.28 -12.46 18.58
N ILE A 38 -12.10 -12.82 19.10
CA ILE A 38 -11.11 -13.61 18.37
C ILE A 38 -11.68 -14.96 17.94
N LYS A 39 -12.35 -15.67 18.86
CA LYS A 39 -12.97 -16.97 18.58
C LYS A 39 -14.05 -16.89 17.50
N GLU A 40 -14.89 -15.87 17.53
CA GLU A 40 -15.99 -15.68 16.58
C GLU A 40 -15.49 -15.21 15.20
N SER A 41 -14.42 -14.40 15.15
CA SER A 41 -13.90 -13.84 13.91
C SER A 41 -12.90 -14.77 13.19
N THR A 42 -12.14 -15.59 13.93
CA THR A 42 -11.09 -16.47 13.35
C THR A 42 -11.59 -17.36 12.21
N PRO A 43 -12.80 -17.93 12.22
CA PRO A 43 -13.27 -18.77 11.12
C PRO A 43 -13.36 -18.04 9.76
N ALA A 44 -13.54 -16.73 9.77
CA ALA A 44 -13.60 -15.90 8.57
C ALA A 44 -12.22 -15.33 8.16
N VAL A 45 -11.18 -15.48 8.99
CA VAL A 45 -9.81 -15.03 8.67
C VAL A 45 -9.03 -16.19 8.05
N VAL A 46 -8.48 -15.94 6.89
CA VAL A 46 -7.83 -16.96 6.05
C VAL A 46 -6.35 -16.68 5.84
N ASN A 47 -5.59 -17.73 5.57
CA ASN A 47 -4.26 -17.62 5.03
C ASN A 47 -4.36 -17.49 3.50
N VAL A 48 -3.57 -16.59 2.92
CA VAL A 48 -3.40 -16.42 1.48
C VAL A 48 -2.00 -16.86 1.10
N SER A 49 -1.91 -17.93 0.35
CA SER A 49 -0.66 -18.46 -0.20
C SER A 49 -0.63 -18.30 -1.71
N ILE A 50 0.55 -18.02 -2.26
CA ILE A 50 0.73 -17.84 -3.70
C ILE A 50 1.86 -18.72 -4.22
N VAL A 51 1.71 -19.14 -5.47
CA VAL A 51 2.73 -19.85 -6.24
C VAL A 51 3.30 -18.88 -7.25
N HIS A 52 4.61 -18.68 -7.23
CA HIS A 52 5.33 -17.88 -8.23
C HIS A 52 5.92 -18.80 -9.32
N ASP A 53 5.97 -18.30 -10.55
CA ASP A 53 6.70 -18.97 -11.62
C ASP A 53 8.22 -18.79 -11.41
N VAL A 54 8.92 -19.86 -11.03
CA VAL A 54 10.36 -19.86 -10.73
C VAL A 54 11.20 -19.92 -12.01
N THR A 55 10.81 -19.20 -13.06
CA THR A 55 11.59 -19.27 -14.30
C THR A 55 12.91 -18.53 -14.27
N ASN A 56 13.23 -17.72 -13.24
CA ASN A 56 14.49 -16.94 -13.22
C ASN A 56 15.06 -16.51 -11.86
N GLU A 57 14.60 -16.94 -10.69
CA GLU A 57 15.24 -16.51 -9.46
C GLU A 57 15.53 -17.65 -8.49
N GLN A 58 16.83 -17.89 -8.28
CA GLN A 58 17.36 -18.84 -7.32
C GLN A 58 17.14 -18.35 -5.88
N PHE A 59 16.08 -18.81 -5.23
CA PHE A 59 16.00 -18.82 -3.78
C PHE A 59 15.65 -20.22 -3.28
N PRO A 60 16.48 -20.82 -2.40
CA PRO A 60 16.10 -22.04 -1.70
C PRO A 60 15.10 -21.65 -0.61
N LEU A 61 13.80 -21.83 -0.84
CA LEU A 61 12.81 -21.75 0.21
C LEU A 61 12.53 -23.15 0.72
N ILE A 62 12.85 -23.33 1.96
CA ILE A 62 12.48 -24.46 2.78
C ILE A 62 11.03 -24.23 3.17
N THR A 63 10.15 -25.20 2.93
CA THR A 63 8.79 -25.14 3.47
C THR A 63 8.85 -25.12 5.00
N ILE A 64 7.87 -24.50 5.65
CA ILE A 64 7.82 -24.47 7.13
C ILE A 64 7.73 -25.88 7.68
N GLU A 65 7.08 -26.78 6.99
CA GLU A 65 6.98 -28.19 7.36
C GLU A 65 8.35 -28.87 7.32
N GLU A 66 9.15 -28.60 6.30
CA GLU A 66 10.54 -29.08 6.20
C GLU A 66 11.46 -28.39 7.21
N LEU A 67 11.26 -27.09 7.49
CA LEU A 67 11.99 -26.37 8.52
C LEU A 67 11.69 -26.94 9.91
N LEU A 68 10.42 -27.11 10.25
CA LEU A 68 9.99 -27.72 11.51
C LEU A 68 10.45 -29.17 11.61
N ARG A 69 10.38 -29.94 10.53
CA ARG A 69 10.86 -31.31 10.49
C ARG A 69 12.39 -31.40 10.64
N SER A 70 13.14 -30.50 9.99
CA SER A 70 14.61 -30.44 10.14
C SER A 70 15.03 -30.05 11.54
N ILE A 71 14.29 -29.14 12.19
CA ILE A 71 14.53 -28.75 13.61
C ILE A 71 14.20 -29.91 14.54
N LEU A 72 13.10 -30.63 14.31
CA LEU A 72 12.68 -31.77 15.13
C LEU A 72 13.54 -33.03 14.93
N GLU A 73 14.00 -33.28 13.72
CA GLU A 73 14.75 -34.49 13.36
C GLU A 73 16.28 -34.29 13.33
N GLY A 74 16.76 -33.05 13.49
CA GLY A 74 18.20 -32.73 13.47
C GLY A 74 18.89 -33.06 12.14
N LYS A 75 18.15 -33.15 11.03
CA LYS A 75 18.67 -33.54 9.71
C LYS A 75 18.94 -32.35 8.83
N GLN A 76 20.04 -32.39 8.08
CA GLN A 76 20.28 -31.41 7.01
C GLN A 76 19.35 -31.63 5.85
N ILE A 77 18.74 -30.56 5.35
CA ILE A 77 17.75 -30.54 4.27
C ILE A 77 18.44 -30.86 2.94
N LYS A 78 18.01 -31.92 2.26
CA LYS A 78 18.46 -32.26 0.91
C LYS A 78 17.85 -31.36 -0.15
N LYS A 79 18.67 -30.88 -1.08
CA LYS A 79 18.44 -29.81 -2.06
C LYS A 79 17.63 -30.18 -3.34
N ASP A 80 16.86 -31.25 -3.38
CA ASP A 80 16.28 -31.78 -4.63
C ASP A 80 14.74 -31.69 -4.71
N VAL A 81 14.15 -30.56 -4.30
CA VAL A 81 12.71 -30.32 -4.49
C VAL A 81 12.54 -29.20 -5.53
N PRO A 82 11.63 -29.32 -6.53
CA PRO A 82 11.28 -28.23 -7.41
C PRO A 82 10.75 -27.07 -6.55
N GLN A 83 11.38 -25.90 -6.68
CA GLN A 83 11.16 -24.78 -5.76
C GLN A 83 9.95 -23.97 -6.21
N GLU A 84 8.80 -24.26 -5.63
CA GLU A 84 7.65 -23.36 -5.63
C GLU A 84 7.84 -22.39 -4.48
N ILE A 85 7.98 -21.09 -4.78
CA ILE A 85 8.08 -20.06 -3.74
C ILE A 85 6.65 -19.79 -3.26
N LEU A 86 6.34 -20.20 -2.02
CA LEU A 86 5.10 -19.86 -1.36
C LEU A 86 5.30 -18.57 -0.55
N SER A 87 4.71 -17.48 -0.99
CA SER A 87 4.58 -16.28 -0.16
C SER A 87 3.30 -16.40 0.65
N ALA A 88 3.34 -15.98 1.92
CA ALA A 88 2.18 -16.08 2.80
C ALA A 88 1.75 -14.69 3.31
N GLY A 89 0.45 -14.45 3.26
CA GLY A 89 -0.22 -13.32 3.86
C GLY A 89 -1.54 -13.78 4.48
N SER A 90 -2.37 -12.85 4.90
CA SER A 90 -3.71 -13.09 5.40
C SER A 90 -4.75 -12.46 4.49
N GLY A 91 -5.99 -12.88 4.69
CA GLY A 91 -7.19 -12.27 4.12
C GLY A 91 -8.38 -12.55 5.03
N PHE A 92 -9.52 -12.05 4.66
CA PHE A 92 -10.76 -12.36 5.37
C PHE A 92 -11.96 -12.38 4.42
N VAL A 93 -12.93 -13.21 4.76
CA VAL A 93 -14.17 -13.34 4.01
C VAL A 93 -15.09 -12.17 4.33
N VAL A 94 -15.61 -11.49 3.29
CA VAL A 94 -16.50 -10.33 3.41
C VAL A 94 -17.92 -10.59 2.93
N ASP A 95 -18.16 -11.78 2.37
CA ASP A 95 -19.47 -12.18 1.87
C ASP A 95 -19.61 -13.72 1.95
N GLU A 96 -20.79 -14.21 2.33
CA GLU A 96 -21.07 -15.65 2.50
C GLU A 96 -20.81 -16.49 1.24
N SER A 97 -20.77 -15.86 0.07
CA SER A 97 -20.51 -16.53 -1.21
C SER A 97 -19.03 -16.83 -1.44
N GLY A 98 -18.11 -16.34 -0.60
CA GLY A 98 -16.67 -16.58 -0.70
C GLY A 98 -15.88 -15.47 -1.38
N ILE A 99 -16.32 -14.22 -1.23
CA ILE A 99 -15.52 -13.04 -1.55
C ILE A 99 -14.54 -12.80 -0.40
N ILE A 100 -13.25 -12.67 -0.74
CA ILE A 100 -12.15 -12.51 0.22
C ILE A 100 -11.37 -11.25 -0.13
N VAL A 101 -11.03 -10.48 0.90
CA VAL A 101 -10.20 -9.28 0.80
C VAL A 101 -8.81 -9.59 1.33
N THR A 102 -7.79 -9.07 0.64
CA THR A 102 -6.39 -9.10 1.06
C THR A 102 -5.65 -7.88 0.48
N ASN A 103 -4.35 -7.74 0.75
CA ASN A 103 -3.53 -6.72 0.10
C ASN A 103 -3.10 -7.13 -1.31
N TYR A 104 -2.90 -6.14 -2.18
CA TYR A 104 -2.36 -6.36 -3.52
C TYR A 104 -0.96 -6.98 -3.48
N HIS A 105 -0.07 -6.44 -2.62
CA HIS A 105 1.30 -6.96 -2.52
C HIS A 105 1.38 -8.44 -2.10
N VAL A 106 0.34 -8.98 -1.44
CA VAL A 106 0.25 -10.40 -1.07
C VAL A 106 0.03 -11.29 -2.30
N VAL A 107 -0.70 -10.81 -3.31
CA VAL A 107 -1.03 -11.57 -4.52
C VAL A 107 -0.30 -11.09 -5.77
N HIS A 108 0.59 -10.11 -5.62
CA HIS A 108 1.34 -9.54 -6.74
C HIS A 108 2.23 -10.62 -7.39
N ASN A 109 2.18 -10.71 -8.73
CA ASN A 109 2.89 -11.71 -9.53
C ASN A 109 2.55 -13.18 -9.18
N ALA A 110 1.40 -13.42 -8.54
CA ALA A 110 0.94 -14.79 -8.29
C ALA A 110 0.50 -15.47 -9.59
N LYS A 111 1.03 -16.65 -9.85
CA LYS A 111 0.53 -17.56 -10.89
C LYS A 111 -0.75 -18.25 -10.43
N GLU A 112 -0.75 -18.70 -9.19
CA GLU A 112 -1.88 -19.34 -8.53
C GLU A 112 -2.00 -18.81 -7.11
N VAL A 113 -3.23 -18.70 -6.61
CA VAL A 113 -3.55 -18.28 -5.25
C VAL A 113 -4.34 -19.38 -4.57
N TYR A 114 -3.97 -19.70 -3.34
CA TYR A 114 -4.65 -20.68 -2.50
C TYR A 114 -5.10 -20.02 -1.19
N ILE A 115 -6.30 -20.35 -0.77
CA ILE A 115 -6.89 -19.92 0.50
C ILE A 115 -6.95 -21.09 1.45
N THR A 116 -6.30 -20.95 2.61
CA THR A 116 -6.36 -21.94 3.67
C THR A 116 -7.18 -21.39 4.85
N PHE A 117 -8.28 -22.06 5.15
CA PHE A 117 -9.20 -21.72 6.25
C PHE A 117 -8.67 -22.22 7.60
N SER A 118 -9.26 -21.77 8.69
CA SER A 118 -8.90 -22.18 10.06
C SER A 118 -9.04 -23.67 10.33
N ASN A 119 -9.82 -24.40 9.54
CA ASN A 119 -9.98 -25.86 9.58
C ASN A 119 -8.93 -26.60 8.72
N ASN A 120 -7.88 -25.93 8.27
CA ASN A 120 -6.81 -26.44 7.38
C ASN A 120 -7.29 -26.87 5.98
N LYS A 121 -8.53 -26.54 5.58
CA LYS A 121 -8.98 -26.75 4.21
C LYS A 121 -8.37 -25.69 3.30
N SER A 122 -7.62 -26.14 2.30
CA SER A 122 -7.02 -25.26 1.29
C SER A 122 -7.73 -25.41 -0.06
N ILE A 123 -8.13 -24.30 -0.65
CA ILE A 123 -8.82 -24.24 -1.95
C ILE A 123 -8.22 -23.17 -2.85
N PRO A 124 -8.18 -23.43 -4.19
CA PRO A 124 -7.73 -22.42 -5.14
C PRO A 124 -8.68 -21.23 -5.14
N ALA A 125 -8.12 -20.04 -5.31
CA ALA A 125 -8.86 -18.79 -5.41
C ALA A 125 -8.58 -18.08 -6.72
N LYS A 126 -9.62 -17.44 -7.26
CA LYS A 126 -9.52 -16.59 -8.45
C LYS A 126 -9.35 -15.13 -8.00
N ILE A 127 -8.40 -14.42 -8.57
CA ILE A 127 -8.29 -12.96 -8.40
C ILE A 127 -9.42 -12.32 -9.22
N LEU A 128 -10.38 -11.67 -8.58
CA LEU A 128 -11.44 -10.91 -9.24
C LEU A 128 -10.94 -9.55 -9.71
N GLY A 129 -10.11 -8.90 -8.91
CA GLY A 129 -9.51 -7.63 -9.26
C GLY A 129 -8.49 -7.18 -8.23
N VAL A 130 -7.63 -6.27 -8.66
CA VAL A 130 -6.58 -5.67 -7.84
C VAL A 130 -6.53 -4.17 -8.03
N ASP A 131 -6.12 -3.46 -7.00
CA ASP A 131 -5.83 -2.03 -7.04
C ASP A 131 -4.47 -1.73 -6.40
N PRO A 132 -3.42 -1.57 -7.22
CA PRO A 132 -2.09 -1.27 -6.73
C PRO A 132 -1.98 0.07 -5.98
N GLN A 133 -2.85 1.06 -6.32
CA GLN A 133 -2.80 2.40 -5.72
C GLN A 133 -3.22 2.40 -4.26
N THR A 134 -4.13 1.51 -3.89
CA THR A 134 -4.61 1.37 -2.51
C THR A 134 -4.10 0.12 -1.81
N ASP A 135 -3.29 -0.68 -2.50
CA ASP A 135 -2.78 -1.97 -2.02
C ASP A 135 -3.90 -2.96 -1.64
N LEU A 136 -4.96 -3.02 -2.44
CA LEU A 136 -6.10 -3.91 -2.23
C LEU A 136 -6.23 -4.98 -3.33
N ALA A 137 -6.67 -6.16 -2.94
CA ALA A 137 -7.03 -7.24 -3.84
C ALA A 137 -8.31 -7.93 -3.35
N VAL A 138 -9.13 -8.38 -4.31
CA VAL A 138 -10.33 -9.15 -4.05
C VAL A 138 -10.23 -10.50 -4.75
N LEU A 139 -10.44 -11.54 -3.97
CA LEU A 139 -10.36 -12.93 -4.39
C LEU A 139 -11.73 -13.58 -4.30
N LYS A 140 -11.94 -14.65 -5.05
CA LYS A 140 -13.12 -15.50 -5.02
C LYS A 140 -12.72 -16.95 -4.85
N VAL A 141 -13.32 -17.62 -3.89
CA VAL A 141 -13.28 -19.08 -3.76
C VAL A 141 -14.61 -19.68 -4.15
N GLU A 142 -14.58 -20.84 -4.81
CA GLU A 142 -15.78 -21.60 -5.15
C GLU A 142 -16.08 -22.60 -4.02
N VAL A 143 -17.18 -22.39 -3.33
CA VAL A 143 -17.62 -23.24 -2.21
C VAL A 143 -19.10 -23.55 -2.35
N ASN A 144 -19.50 -24.76 -1.89
CA ASN A 144 -20.89 -25.19 -1.91
C ASN A 144 -21.66 -24.86 -0.62
N GLU A 145 -20.97 -24.31 0.37
CA GLU A 145 -21.51 -23.96 1.68
C GLU A 145 -21.34 -22.45 1.94
N LYS A 146 -22.23 -21.89 2.75
CA LYS A 146 -22.12 -20.50 3.19
C LYS A 146 -20.91 -20.36 4.11
N LEU A 147 -20.04 -19.40 3.82
CA LEU A 147 -18.89 -19.11 4.65
C LEU A 147 -19.24 -18.11 5.76
N PRO A 148 -18.62 -18.22 6.94
CA PRO A 148 -18.61 -17.14 7.91
C PRO A 148 -17.91 -15.93 7.29
N TYR A 149 -18.43 -14.74 7.51
CA TYR A 149 -17.88 -13.50 6.96
C TYR A 149 -17.85 -12.40 8.03
N LEU A 150 -17.11 -11.33 7.74
CA LEU A 150 -16.91 -10.19 8.64
C LEU A 150 -17.56 -8.94 8.06
N ASP A 151 -18.18 -8.15 8.93
CA ASP A 151 -18.77 -6.87 8.57
C ASP A 151 -17.76 -5.74 8.74
N PHE A 152 -17.80 -4.79 7.82
CA PHE A 152 -17.07 -3.55 7.97
C PHE A 152 -17.77 -2.60 8.95
N GLY A 153 -16.95 -1.88 9.72
CA GLY A 153 -17.33 -0.75 10.55
C GLY A 153 -16.94 0.58 9.92
N ASP A 154 -17.33 1.66 10.57
CA ASP A 154 -17.00 3.02 10.14
C ASP A 154 -15.64 3.45 10.72
N SER A 155 -14.61 3.48 9.87
CA SER A 155 -13.26 3.89 10.28
C SER A 155 -13.14 5.38 10.60
N ASP A 156 -14.10 6.22 10.17
CA ASP A 156 -14.05 7.65 10.44
C ASP A 156 -14.42 7.96 11.90
N THR A 157 -15.13 7.05 12.56
CA THR A 157 -15.46 7.16 13.99
C THR A 157 -14.32 6.73 14.91
N ALA A 158 -13.31 5.98 14.40
CA ALA A 158 -12.18 5.52 15.19
C ALA A 158 -11.33 6.71 15.69
N MET A 159 -11.05 6.77 16.98
CA MET A 159 -10.27 7.83 17.62
C MET A 159 -8.93 7.31 18.13
N VAL A 160 -7.96 8.22 18.26
CA VAL A 160 -6.69 7.90 18.94
C VAL A 160 -6.98 7.49 20.38
N GLY A 161 -6.47 6.33 20.79
CA GLY A 161 -6.72 5.72 22.08
C GLY A 161 -7.77 4.59 22.06
N ASP A 162 -8.54 4.42 21.00
CA ASP A 162 -9.50 3.34 20.87
C ASP A 162 -8.81 1.99 20.77
N TRP A 163 -9.31 1.00 21.50
CA TRP A 163 -8.83 -0.38 21.42
C TRP A 163 -9.10 -1.00 20.07
N VAL A 164 -8.08 -1.72 19.57
CA VAL A 164 -8.17 -2.48 18.33
C VAL A 164 -7.56 -3.86 18.47
N VAL A 165 -8.07 -4.80 17.67
CA VAL A 165 -7.57 -6.18 17.58
C VAL A 165 -7.20 -6.46 16.14
N ALA A 166 -5.92 -6.70 15.87
CA ALA A 166 -5.44 -7.16 14.58
C ALA A 166 -5.41 -8.69 14.57
N ILE A 167 -6.04 -9.30 13.56
CA ILE A 167 -6.03 -10.75 13.37
C ILE A 167 -5.41 -11.07 12.03
N GLY A 168 -4.56 -12.12 12.00
CA GLY A 168 -4.03 -12.72 10.79
C GLY A 168 -4.05 -14.23 10.90
N ASN A 169 -3.76 -14.91 9.82
CA ASN A 169 -3.58 -16.36 9.79
C ASN A 169 -2.26 -16.72 9.08
N PRO A 170 -1.12 -16.23 9.61
CA PRO A 170 0.17 -16.53 9.01
C PRO A 170 0.39 -18.04 8.99
N PHE A 171 0.77 -18.56 7.84
CA PHE A 171 1.10 -19.97 7.63
C PHE A 171 -0.05 -20.97 7.82
N GLY A 172 -1.30 -20.53 7.98
CA GLY A 172 -2.45 -21.43 8.18
C GLY A 172 -2.48 -22.13 9.54
N LEU A 173 -1.75 -21.64 10.54
CA LEU A 173 -1.59 -22.28 11.86
C LEU A 173 -2.74 -22.00 12.84
N GLY A 174 -3.91 -21.57 12.35
CA GLY A 174 -5.12 -21.37 13.19
C GLY A 174 -5.33 -19.95 13.70
N GLY A 175 -4.61 -18.98 13.13
CA GLY A 175 -4.79 -17.57 13.46
C GLY A 175 -3.81 -17.03 14.49
N SER A 176 -3.49 -15.74 14.37
CA SER A 176 -2.67 -14.97 15.30
C SER A 176 -3.37 -13.64 15.56
N ALA A 177 -3.58 -13.30 16.83
CA ALA A 177 -4.20 -12.05 17.23
C ALA A 177 -3.24 -11.18 18.04
N SER A 178 -3.25 -9.89 17.80
CA SER A 178 -2.57 -8.88 18.59
C SER A 178 -3.53 -7.75 18.95
N ILE A 179 -3.33 -7.16 20.11
CA ILE A 179 -4.17 -6.11 20.67
C ILE A 179 -3.35 -4.86 20.84
N GLY A 180 -3.94 -3.72 20.57
CA GLY A 180 -3.35 -2.41 20.74
C GLY A 180 -4.41 -1.32 20.69
N ILE A 181 -3.98 -0.10 20.37
CA ILE A 181 -4.85 1.05 20.21
C ILE A 181 -4.63 1.72 18.85
N ILE A 182 -5.55 2.56 18.42
CA ILE A 182 -5.28 3.55 17.37
C ILE A 182 -4.28 4.56 17.93
N SER A 183 -3.06 4.56 17.40
CA SER A 183 -1.98 5.45 17.85
C SER A 183 -1.99 6.79 17.10
N ALA A 184 -2.44 6.80 15.84
CA ALA A 184 -2.62 7.99 15.02
C ALA A 184 -3.57 7.72 13.85
N ARG A 185 -4.07 8.80 13.23
CA ARG A 185 -4.88 8.77 12.02
C ARG A 185 -4.21 9.56 10.90
N ALA A 186 -4.65 9.34 9.68
CA ALA A 186 -4.20 10.10 8.51
C ALA A 186 -2.68 10.10 8.33
N ARG A 187 -2.02 8.93 8.55
CA ARG A 187 -0.58 8.79 8.32
C ARG A 187 -0.30 8.51 6.85
N ASP A 188 0.53 9.37 6.28
CA ASP A 188 1.13 9.16 4.97
C ASP A 188 2.50 8.49 5.15
N LEU A 189 2.67 7.34 4.53
CA LEU A 189 3.93 6.59 4.61
C LEU A 189 4.88 6.92 3.46
N ASN A 190 4.44 7.70 2.47
CA ASN A 190 5.20 7.98 1.24
C ASN A 190 5.73 6.71 0.55
N ILE A 191 4.99 5.59 0.65
CA ILE A 191 5.35 4.29 0.07
C ILE A 191 4.78 4.08 -1.33
N GLY A 192 4.32 5.16 -1.98
CA GLY A 192 3.74 5.11 -3.33
C GLY A 192 2.27 4.70 -3.37
N THR A 193 1.63 4.47 -2.22
CA THR A 193 0.18 4.29 -2.12
C THR A 193 -0.48 5.61 -1.74
N ALA A 194 -1.69 5.81 -2.22
CA ALA A 194 -2.45 7.03 -1.98
C ALA A 194 -3.42 6.89 -0.80
N THR A 195 -3.05 6.13 0.19
CA THR A 195 -3.90 5.81 1.34
C THR A 195 -3.39 6.51 2.60
N GLU A 196 -4.27 7.24 3.27
CA GLU A 196 -4.01 7.63 4.66
C GLU A 196 -4.32 6.44 5.57
N PHE A 197 -3.35 6.06 6.40
CA PHE A 197 -3.45 4.86 7.20
C PHE A 197 -3.93 5.16 8.61
N LEU A 198 -4.61 4.18 9.22
CA LEU A 198 -4.72 4.07 10.67
C LEU A 198 -3.40 3.52 11.19
N GLN A 199 -2.78 4.23 12.14
CA GLN A 199 -1.61 3.74 12.84
C GLN A 199 -2.04 3.05 14.12
N THR A 200 -1.45 1.90 14.42
CA THR A 200 -1.70 1.12 15.66
C THR A 200 -0.39 0.59 16.24
N ASP A 201 -0.36 0.39 17.54
CA ASP A 201 0.71 -0.33 18.24
C ASP A 201 0.41 -1.83 18.40
N ALA A 202 -0.80 -2.29 17.98
CA ALA A 202 -1.05 -3.72 17.81
C ALA A 202 0.03 -4.32 16.89
N ALA A 203 0.61 -5.44 17.31
CA ALA A 203 1.76 -6.03 16.61
C ALA A 203 1.34 -6.56 15.23
N ILE A 204 1.61 -5.79 14.18
CA ILE A 204 1.52 -6.23 12.79
C ILE A 204 2.88 -6.80 12.41
N ASN A 205 2.94 -8.02 11.92
CA ASN A 205 4.14 -8.70 11.47
C ASN A 205 3.91 -9.34 10.09
N LYS A 206 4.98 -9.85 9.47
CA LYS A 206 4.87 -10.61 8.23
C LYS A 206 3.87 -11.75 8.41
N GLY A 207 2.90 -11.82 7.51
CA GLY A 207 1.81 -12.78 7.53
C GLY A 207 0.47 -12.22 8.04
N ASN A 208 0.44 -11.12 8.80
CA ASN A 208 -0.82 -10.44 9.17
C ASN A 208 -1.32 -9.48 8.08
N SER A 209 -0.48 -9.12 7.09
CA SER A 209 -0.88 -8.26 5.95
C SER A 209 -2.07 -8.86 5.23
N GLY A 210 -3.08 -8.05 4.93
CA GLY A 210 -4.35 -8.45 4.34
C GLY A 210 -5.40 -8.91 5.35
N GLY A 211 -5.03 -9.16 6.61
CA GLY A 211 -5.98 -9.50 7.67
C GLY A 211 -6.75 -8.30 8.22
N PRO A 212 -7.84 -8.52 8.98
CA PRO A 212 -8.69 -7.48 9.53
C PRO A 212 -8.10 -6.81 10.77
N LEU A 213 -8.39 -5.50 10.93
CA LEU A 213 -8.27 -4.74 12.16
C LEU A 213 -9.66 -4.43 12.69
N PHE A 214 -10.00 -4.93 13.88
CA PHE A 214 -11.30 -4.77 14.51
C PHE A 214 -11.33 -3.64 15.53
N ASN A 215 -12.50 -3.01 15.67
CA ASN A 215 -12.84 -2.21 16.84
C ASN A 215 -13.47 -3.09 17.94
N VAL A 216 -13.83 -2.47 19.07
CA VAL A 216 -14.50 -3.15 20.21
C VAL A 216 -15.93 -3.59 19.94
N ASP A 217 -16.53 -3.20 18.82
CA ASP A 217 -17.86 -3.67 18.38
C ASP A 217 -17.74 -4.92 17.47
N GLY A 218 -16.54 -5.46 17.29
CA GLY A 218 -16.29 -6.61 16.42
C GLY A 218 -16.43 -6.30 14.92
N LYS A 219 -16.37 -5.02 14.54
CA LYS A 219 -16.42 -4.61 13.14
C LYS A 219 -15.04 -4.33 12.60
N VAL A 220 -14.82 -4.64 11.33
CA VAL A 220 -13.55 -4.40 10.64
C VAL A 220 -13.44 -2.92 10.28
N ILE A 221 -12.58 -2.18 10.97
CA ILE A 221 -12.31 -0.76 10.69
C ILE A 221 -11.07 -0.55 9.84
N GLY A 222 -10.29 -1.59 9.57
CA GLY A 222 -9.10 -1.49 8.73
C GLY A 222 -8.60 -2.83 8.21
N ILE A 223 -7.70 -2.77 7.23
CA ILE A 223 -7.01 -3.92 6.64
C ILE A 223 -5.52 -3.75 6.95
N ASN A 224 -4.96 -4.68 7.73
CA ASN A 224 -3.56 -4.65 8.12
C ASN A 224 -2.67 -4.71 6.88
N THR A 225 -1.66 -3.81 6.76
CA THR A 225 -0.89 -3.75 5.52
C THR A 225 0.62 -3.63 5.73
N ALA A 226 1.09 -2.69 6.51
CA ALA A 226 2.51 -2.36 6.58
C ALA A 226 3.02 -2.20 8.01
N ILE A 227 4.33 -2.32 8.16
CA ILE A 227 5.07 -1.98 9.39
C ILE A 227 6.21 -1.02 9.05
N LEU A 228 6.53 -0.11 9.97
CA LEU A 228 7.83 0.53 9.98
C LEU A 228 8.81 -0.40 10.67
N SER A 229 9.88 -0.77 9.96
CA SER A 229 10.99 -1.52 10.53
C SER A 229 12.30 -0.78 10.27
N THR A 230 13.11 -0.62 11.30
CA THR A 230 14.41 0.06 11.21
C THR A 230 15.52 -0.82 10.63
N GLN A 231 15.25 -2.12 10.46
CA GLN A 231 16.22 -3.09 9.91
C GLN A 231 15.58 -4.01 8.87
N LYS A 232 16.33 -4.40 7.83
CA LYS A 232 15.93 -5.46 6.90
C LYS A 232 15.66 -6.75 7.68
N GLY A 233 14.42 -7.24 7.65
CA GLY A 233 14.01 -8.44 8.38
C GLY A 233 13.61 -8.22 9.84
N GLY A 234 13.61 -6.99 10.35
CA GLY A 234 13.16 -6.65 11.70
C GLY A 234 11.65 -6.85 11.87
N GLY A 235 11.24 -7.23 13.09
CA GLY A 235 9.84 -7.32 13.49
C GLY A 235 9.21 -5.95 13.76
N ASN A 236 7.96 -5.98 14.21
CA ASN A 236 7.22 -4.79 14.65
C ASN A 236 7.94 -4.09 15.81
N ILE A 237 8.01 -2.77 15.74
CA ILE A 237 8.61 -1.90 16.77
C ILE A 237 7.55 -1.05 17.49
N GLY A 238 6.28 -1.48 17.51
CA GLY A 238 5.15 -0.71 18.04
C GLY A 238 4.52 0.25 17.03
N VAL A 239 4.80 0.09 15.73
CA VAL A 239 4.24 0.93 14.67
C VAL A 239 3.75 0.04 13.52
N GLY A 240 2.44 -0.17 13.51
CA GLY A 240 1.72 -0.89 12.46
C GLY A 240 0.74 0.05 11.75
N PHE A 241 0.33 -0.33 10.53
CA PHE A 241 -0.57 0.46 9.69
C PHE A 241 -1.67 -0.42 9.09
N ALA A 242 -2.87 0.16 9.01
CA ALA A 242 -4.01 -0.47 8.36
C ALA A 242 -4.70 0.50 7.42
N ILE A 243 -5.17 0.00 6.27
CA ILE A 243 -6.00 0.74 5.31
C ILE A 243 -7.38 0.93 5.93
N PRO A 244 -7.90 2.16 6.07
CA PRO A 244 -9.21 2.40 6.67
C PRO A 244 -10.35 1.74 5.89
N SER A 245 -11.34 1.19 6.58
CA SER A 245 -12.50 0.54 5.95
C SER A 245 -13.27 1.45 5.01
N ASN A 246 -13.48 2.74 5.38
CA ASN A 246 -14.20 3.71 4.54
C ASN A 246 -13.47 4.01 3.22
N SER A 247 -12.14 3.86 3.19
CA SER A 247 -11.36 3.94 1.96
C SER A 247 -11.42 2.65 1.16
N ALA A 248 -11.44 1.49 1.83
CA ALA A 248 -11.38 0.18 1.21
C ALA A 248 -12.71 -0.29 0.62
N VAL A 249 -13.84 -0.11 1.32
CA VAL A 249 -15.16 -0.65 0.94
C VAL A 249 -15.61 -0.26 -0.46
N PRO A 250 -15.53 1.01 -0.89
CA PRO A 250 -15.91 1.40 -2.26
C PRO A 250 -15.07 0.68 -3.32
N ILE A 251 -13.78 0.51 -3.07
CA ILE A 251 -12.84 -0.17 -3.97
C ILE A 251 -13.13 -1.66 -4.03
N ILE A 252 -13.30 -2.31 -2.88
CA ILE A 252 -13.67 -3.72 -2.77
C ILE A 252 -14.95 -4.00 -3.56
N LYS A 253 -15.95 -3.13 -3.47
CA LYS A 253 -17.21 -3.25 -4.22
C LYS A 253 -17.00 -3.23 -5.74
N VAL A 254 -16.11 -2.39 -6.25
CA VAL A 254 -15.77 -2.34 -7.69
C VAL A 254 -15.01 -3.60 -8.11
N LEU A 255 -13.98 -3.97 -7.33
CA LEU A 255 -13.15 -5.15 -7.62
C LEU A 255 -13.94 -6.46 -7.55
N SER A 256 -14.90 -6.60 -6.62
CA SER A 256 -15.75 -7.79 -6.50
C SER A 256 -16.64 -8.03 -7.71
N GLN A 257 -16.92 -6.97 -8.50
CA GLN A 257 -17.63 -7.07 -9.77
C GLN A 257 -16.71 -7.40 -10.97
N GLY A 258 -15.43 -7.64 -10.72
CA GLY A 258 -14.43 -7.85 -11.78
C GLY A 258 -14.11 -6.60 -12.59
N LYS A 259 -14.45 -5.41 -12.07
CA LYS A 259 -14.18 -4.12 -12.72
C LYS A 259 -12.85 -3.56 -12.25
N LYS A 260 -12.19 -2.78 -13.11
CA LYS A 260 -11.00 -1.99 -12.73
C LYS A 260 -11.44 -0.74 -11.97
N VAL A 261 -10.71 -0.39 -10.92
CA VAL A 261 -10.91 0.88 -10.21
C VAL A 261 -10.35 2.00 -11.08
N GLU A 262 -11.16 3.02 -11.32
CA GLU A 262 -10.74 4.21 -12.04
C GLU A 262 -10.43 5.30 -11.02
N HIS A 263 -9.16 5.70 -10.97
CA HIS A 263 -8.70 6.77 -10.09
C HIS A 263 -8.60 8.08 -10.85
N GLY A 264 -8.97 9.16 -10.18
CA GLY A 264 -8.73 10.50 -10.68
C GLY A 264 -7.25 10.82 -10.71
N TRP A 265 -6.85 11.66 -11.65
CA TRP A 265 -5.49 12.12 -11.83
C TRP A 265 -5.42 13.61 -12.13
N LEU A 266 -4.49 14.31 -11.45
CA LEU A 266 -4.23 15.72 -11.65
C LEU A 266 -2.96 15.98 -12.46
N GLY A 267 -1.92 15.18 -12.24
CA GLY A 267 -0.63 15.26 -12.94
C GLY A 267 0.29 16.35 -12.40
N VAL A 268 0.39 16.44 -11.08
CA VAL A 268 1.30 17.35 -10.36
C VAL A 268 2.27 16.56 -9.48
N VAL A 269 3.47 17.10 -9.31
CA VAL A 269 4.40 16.70 -8.26
C VAL A 269 4.34 17.76 -7.17
N MET A 270 4.26 17.34 -5.91
CA MET A 270 4.02 18.24 -4.80
C MET A 270 5.03 18.03 -3.66
N GLN A 271 5.23 19.06 -2.87
CA GLN A 271 5.96 18.98 -1.61
C GLN A 271 5.14 19.61 -0.47
N PRO A 272 5.34 19.16 0.79
CA PRO A 272 4.66 19.75 1.94
C PRO A 272 5.12 21.19 2.19
N ILE A 273 4.21 22.00 2.73
CA ILE A 273 4.55 23.33 3.24
C ILE A 273 5.25 23.14 4.60
N THR A 274 6.44 23.73 4.73
CA THR A 274 7.16 23.85 6.00
C THR A 274 7.02 25.26 6.56
N GLU A 275 7.30 25.45 7.85
CA GLU A 275 7.29 26.79 8.48
C GLU A 275 8.17 27.80 7.72
N GLU A 276 9.32 27.34 7.19
CA GLU A 276 10.25 28.17 6.42
C GLU A 276 9.69 28.66 5.09
N LEU A 277 8.67 27.98 4.53
CA LEU A 277 8.02 28.35 3.27
C LEU A 277 6.86 29.31 3.45
N VAL A 278 6.35 29.49 4.68
CA VAL A 278 5.17 30.34 4.94
C VAL A 278 5.42 31.78 4.53
N GLU A 279 6.52 32.38 4.99
CA GLU A 279 6.87 33.78 4.71
C GLU A 279 7.21 34.03 3.22
N PRO A 280 8.13 33.26 2.57
CA PRO A 280 8.46 33.44 1.15
C PRO A 280 7.25 33.30 0.21
N PHE A 281 6.34 32.39 0.52
CA PHE A 281 5.11 32.19 -0.27
C PHE A 281 3.92 33.02 0.21
N LYS A 282 4.12 33.93 1.19
CA LYS A 282 3.09 34.82 1.75
C LYS A 282 1.85 34.08 2.23
N LEU A 283 2.04 32.91 2.83
CA LEU A 283 0.97 32.13 3.44
C LEU A 283 0.65 32.66 4.84
N LYS A 284 -0.54 32.32 5.34
CA LYS A 284 -0.96 32.66 6.70
C LYS A 284 -0.59 31.59 7.72
N GLU A 285 -0.45 30.35 7.25
CA GLU A 285 -0.24 29.17 8.08
C GLU A 285 0.39 28.03 7.26
N VAL A 286 0.90 27.01 7.93
CA VAL A 286 1.43 25.78 7.32
C VAL A 286 0.25 24.94 6.84
N SER A 287 -0.25 25.21 5.63
CA SER A 287 -1.36 24.44 5.02
C SER A 287 -1.27 24.48 3.49
N GLY A 288 -1.89 23.51 2.85
CA GLY A 288 -1.89 23.37 1.40
C GLY A 288 -0.83 22.41 0.87
N ALA A 289 -0.77 22.29 -0.45
CA ALA A 289 0.19 21.47 -1.20
C ALA A 289 0.90 22.32 -2.25
N LEU A 290 2.23 22.46 -2.12
CA LEU A 290 3.05 23.24 -3.03
C LEU A 290 3.38 22.40 -4.27
N ILE A 291 3.01 22.90 -5.46
CA ILE A 291 3.35 22.27 -6.74
C ILE A 291 4.82 22.54 -7.06
N THR A 292 5.60 21.48 -7.23
CA THR A 292 7.01 21.58 -7.64
C THR A 292 7.20 21.29 -9.12
N ASN A 293 6.35 20.44 -9.70
CA ASN A 293 6.40 20.11 -11.12
C ASN A 293 5.00 19.72 -11.64
N ILE A 294 4.82 19.84 -12.97
CA ILE A 294 3.59 19.51 -13.69
C ILE A 294 3.93 18.58 -14.84
N VAL A 295 3.18 17.48 -14.92
CA VAL A 295 3.33 16.53 -16.03
C VAL A 295 2.76 17.15 -17.30
N LYS A 296 3.55 17.23 -18.37
CA LYS A 296 3.13 17.79 -19.67
C LYS A 296 1.92 17.03 -20.22
N GLY A 297 0.91 17.76 -20.68
CA GLY A 297 -0.34 17.19 -21.22
C GLY A 297 -1.35 16.74 -20.17
N SER A 298 -0.99 16.85 -18.87
CA SER A 298 -1.87 16.49 -17.75
C SER A 298 -3.08 17.44 -17.61
N PRO A 299 -4.07 17.07 -16.77
CA PRO A 299 -5.12 17.98 -16.35
C PRO A 299 -4.61 19.30 -15.76
N ALA A 300 -3.57 19.23 -14.92
CA ALA A 300 -2.93 20.41 -14.33
C ALA A 300 -2.31 21.34 -15.39
N ASP A 301 -1.60 20.75 -16.36
CA ASP A 301 -1.00 21.49 -17.49
C ASP A 301 -2.08 22.18 -18.33
N LYS A 302 -3.14 21.44 -18.70
CA LYS A 302 -4.28 21.99 -19.45
C LYS A 302 -5.01 23.10 -18.69
N ALA A 303 -5.08 23.00 -17.36
CA ALA A 303 -5.65 24.01 -16.49
C ALA A 303 -4.71 25.18 -16.19
N LYS A 304 -3.48 25.17 -16.73
CA LYS A 304 -2.46 26.21 -16.54
C LYS A 304 -2.07 26.43 -15.07
N LEU A 305 -2.02 25.33 -14.31
CA LEU A 305 -1.32 25.32 -13.04
C LEU A 305 0.18 25.51 -13.31
N LEU A 306 0.90 26.07 -12.34
CA LEU A 306 2.32 26.40 -12.49
C LEU A 306 3.12 25.85 -11.30
N PRO A 307 4.40 25.47 -11.49
CA PRO A 307 5.31 25.28 -10.37
C PRO A 307 5.35 26.56 -9.50
N GLY A 308 5.28 26.37 -8.17
CA GLY A 308 5.15 27.46 -7.20
C GLY A 308 3.70 27.79 -6.82
N ASP A 309 2.69 27.22 -7.47
CA ASP A 309 1.32 27.30 -7.01
C ASP A 309 1.14 26.47 -5.74
N ILE A 310 0.33 26.95 -4.81
CA ILE A 310 -0.05 26.20 -3.60
C ILE A 310 -1.55 25.95 -3.63
N ILE A 311 -1.94 24.69 -3.69
CA ILE A 311 -3.36 24.28 -3.65
C ILE A 311 -3.81 24.35 -2.19
N LEU A 312 -4.77 25.25 -1.90
CA LEU A 312 -5.33 25.49 -0.57
C LEU A 312 -6.68 24.80 -0.37
N GLU A 313 -7.48 24.66 -1.44
CA GLU A 313 -8.77 23.96 -1.38
C GLU A 313 -9.00 23.14 -2.66
N PHE A 314 -9.72 22.05 -2.50
CA PHE A 314 -10.20 21.16 -3.56
C PHE A 314 -11.71 21.00 -3.41
N ASN A 315 -12.51 21.51 -4.33
CA ASN A 315 -13.98 21.52 -4.28
C ASN A 315 -14.55 22.01 -2.91
N GLY A 316 -14.02 23.11 -2.38
CA GLY A 316 -14.43 23.68 -1.09
C GLY A 316 -13.88 22.94 0.14
N THR A 317 -13.16 21.84 -0.04
CA THR A 317 -12.47 21.14 1.06
C THR A 317 -11.09 21.73 1.25
N LYS A 318 -10.80 22.27 2.43
CA LYS A 318 -9.49 22.83 2.79
C LYS A 318 -8.43 21.73 2.79
N ILE A 319 -7.27 22.01 2.20
CA ILE A 319 -6.13 21.09 2.10
C ILE A 319 -5.15 21.39 3.23
N ASN A 320 -4.95 20.42 4.11
CA ASN A 320 -4.00 20.50 5.20
C ASN A 320 -2.74 19.66 4.96
N SER A 321 -2.78 18.70 4.00
CA SER A 321 -1.65 17.84 3.64
C SER A 321 -1.72 17.42 2.18
N ILE A 322 -0.56 17.00 1.63
CA ILE A 322 -0.47 16.41 0.29
C ILE A 322 -1.34 15.15 0.19
N SER A 323 -1.30 14.31 1.22
CA SER A 323 -2.04 13.04 1.25
C SER A 323 -3.54 13.26 1.17
N GLN A 324 -4.05 14.28 1.86
CA GLN A 324 -5.46 14.66 1.76
C GLN A 324 -5.83 15.08 0.33
N LEU A 325 -5.00 15.93 -0.30
CA LEU A 325 -5.24 16.32 -1.70
C LEU A 325 -5.17 15.10 -2.63
N HIS A 326 -4.18 14.24 -2.45
CA HIS A 326 -4.02 13.03 -3.25
C HIS A 326 -5.25 12.12 -3.15
N GLN A 327 -5.79 11.90 -1.95
CA GLN A 327 -7.03 11.14 -1.76
C GLN A 327 -8.24 11.78 -2.43
N LEU A 328 -8.41 13.09 -2.30
CA LEU A 328 -9.51 13.80 -2.94
C LEU A 328 -9.45 13.67 -4.47
N VAL A 329 -8.25 13.78 -5.03
CA VAL A 329 -8.03 13.58 -6.47
C VAL A 329 -8.34 12.14 -6.88
N LEU A 330 -7.82 11.13 -6.16
CA LEU A 330 -8.04 9.72 -6.48
C LEU A 330 -9.50 9.27 -6.39
N ARG A 331 -10.25 9.83 -5.42
CA ARG A 331 -11.69 9.55 -5.25
C ARG A 331 -12.56 10.30 -6.27
N SER A 332 -11.99 11.28 -6.97
CA SER A 332 -12.72 12.02 -8.00
C SER A 332 -12.88 11.17 -9.25
N GLU A 333 -14.07 11.14 -9.80
CA GLU A 333 -14.34 10.48 -11.06
C GLU A 333 -13.57 11.16 -12.19
N ALA A 334 -13.02 10.37 -13.10
CA ALA A 334 -12.39 10.89 -14.30
C ALA A 334 -13.40 11.72 -15.13
N ASN A 335 -12.93 12.80 -15.72
CA ASN A 335 -13.69 13.81 -16.46
C ASN A 335 -14.58 14.74 -15.60
N ASN A 336 -14.68 14.57 -14.30
CA ASN A 336 -15.34 15.54 -13.44
C ASN A 336 -14.54 16.85 -13.39
N GLU A 337 -15.27 17.96 -13.42
CA GLU A 337 -14.71 19.29 -13.25
C GLU A 337 -14.68 19.66 -11.77
N VAL A 338 -13.50 20.03 -11.29
CA VAL A 338 -13.25 20.41 -9.89
C VAL A 338 -12.70 21.83 -9.82
N THR A 339 -13.04 22.54 -8.76
CA THR A 339 -12.50 23.88 -8.50
C THR A 339 -11.38 23.79 -7.46
N LEU A 340 -10.20 24.30 -7.82
CA LEU A 340 -9.07 24.46 -6.91
C LEU A 340 -8.98 25.93 -6.49
N VAL A 341 -8.84 26.17 -5.18
CA VAL A 341 -8.39 27.46 -4.65
C VAL A 341 -6.88 27.42 -4.53
N VAL A 342 -6.20 28.30 -5.25
CA VAL A 342 -4.74 28.28 -5.40
C VAL A 342 -4.15 29.61 -4.95
N SER A 343 -3.08 29.58 -4.16
CA SER A 343 -2.23 30.75 -3.92
C SER A 343 -1.12 30.80 -4.96
N ARG A 344 -1.12 31.85 -5.78
CA ARG A 344 -0.09 32.15 -6.79
C ARG A 344 0.53 33.50 -6.50
N ASN A 345 1.81 33.55 -6.17
CA ASN A 345 2.54 34.77 -5.79
C ASN A 345 1.84 35.57 -4.65
N GLY A 346 1.17 34.88 -3.73
CA GLY A 346 0.42 35.48 -2.63
C GLY A 346 -1.00 35.96 -2.98
N SER A 347 -1.44 35.80 -4.23
CA SER A 347 -2.81 36.09 -4.69
C SER A 347 -3.62 34.80 -4.72
N ILE A 348 -4.86 34.86 -4.22
CA ILE A 348 -5.79 33.73 -4.25
C ILE A 348 -6.55 33.75 -5.58
N ILE A 349 -6.51 32.62 -6.30
CA ILE A 349 -7.19 32.42 -7.57
C ILE A 349 -7.98 31.10 -7.55
N ASN A 350 -9.09 31.06 -8.27
CA ASN A 350 -9.83 29.83 -8.49
C ASN A 350 -9.50 29.29 -9.88
N ILE A 351 -9.14 28.01 -9.93
CA ILE A 351 -8.80 27.32 -11.19
C ILE A 351 -9.73 26.12 -11.32
N SER A 352 -10.47 26.07 -12.45
CA SER A 352 -11.26 24.88 -12.79
C SER A 352 -10.35 23.87 -13.49
N VAL A 353 -10.40 22.62 -13.03
CA VAL A 353 -9.61 21.52 -13.58
C VAL A 353 -10.52 20.35 -13.89
N LYS A 354 -10.43 19.82 -15.10
CA LYS A 354 -11.07 18.57 -15.48
C LYS A 354 -10.16 17.41 -15.07
N ILE A 355 -10.55 16.62 -14.08
CA ILE A 355 -9.79 15.48 -13.57
C ILE A 355 -9.55 14.46 -14.68
N GLY A 356 -8.31 14.02 -14.86
CA GLY A 356 -7.96 12.95 -15.78
C GLY A 356 -8.21 11.58 -15.16
N LYS A 357 -8.10 10.55 -15.98
CA LYS A 357 -8.02 9.17 -15.53
C LYS A 357 -6.57 8.87 -15.21
N PHE A 358 -6.31 8.30 -14.05
CA PHE A 358 -5.00 7.75 -13.75
C PHE A 358 -4.82 6.49 -14.60
N GLU A 359 -4.08 6.62 -15.68
CA GLU A 359 -3.64 5.46 -16.44
C GLU A 359 -2.41 4.92 -15.72
N ASN A 360 -2.62 3.90 -14.91
CA ASN A 360 -1.49 3.09 -14.47
C ASN A 360 -0.85 2.55 -15.75
N PRO A 361 0.42 2.80 -16.02
CA PRO A 361 1.09 2.04 -17.08
C PRO A 361 0.87 0.58 -16.73
N ASP A 362 0.13 -0.12 -17.60
CA ASP A 362 -0.20 -1.54 -17.43
C ASP A 362 1.10 -2.25 -17.02
N PRO A 363 1.12 -3.05 -15.93
CA PRO A 363 2.31 -3.84 -15.60
C PRO A 363 2.76 -4.74 -16.76
N SER A 364 1.84 -5.09 -17.69
CA SER A 364 2.18 -5.74 -18.95
C SER A 364 2.82 -4.78 -19.99
N GLU A 365 2.69 -3.46 -19.86
CA GLU A 365 3.49 -2.47 -20.61
C GLU A 365 4.82 -2.14 -19.93
N ASN A 366 5.07 -2.59 -18.70
CA ASN A 366 6.39 -2.75 -18.13
C ASN A 366 7.09 -4.05 -18.62
N GLU A 367 6.76 -4.53 -19.80
CA GLU A 367 7.78 -5.26 -20.56
C GLU A 367 9.00 -4.36 -20.56
N LEU A 368 10.04 -4.81 -19.85
CA LEU A 368 11.37 -4.19 -19.89
C LEU A 368 11.62 -3.83 -21.35
N PRO A 369 11.98 -2.60 -21.69
CA PRO A 369 12.16 -2.21 -23.08
C PRO A 369 12.92 -3.34 -23.78
N LYS A 370 12.49 -3.77 -24.97
CA LYS A 370 13.14 -4.87 -25.72
C LYS A 370 14.65 -4.71 -25.79
N ASP A 371 15.15 -3.49 -25.54
CA ASP A 371 16.54 -3.08 -25.44
C ASP A 371 17.00 -2.92 -23.98
N SER A 372 16.53 -3.70 -23.01
CA SER A 372 17.06 -3.72 -21.65
C SER A 372 18.07 -4.85 -21.44
N VAL A 373 18.98 -4.67 -20.49
CA VAL A 373 20.02 -5.64 -20.11
C VAL A 373 19.96 -5.86 -18.61
N GLN A 374 19.81 -7.12 -18.23
CA GLN A 374 19.91 -7.52 -16.82
C GLN A 374 21.35 -7.92 -16.52
N SER A 375 21.95 -7.30 -15.51
CA SER A 375 23.23 -7.74 -14.96
C SER A 375 22.98 -8.44 -13.61
N HIS A 376 23.08 -9.75 -13.62
CA HIS A 376 22.93 -10.56 -12.41
C HIS A 376 24.03 -10.26 -11.38
N GLU A 377 25.24 -9.95 -11.85
CA GLU A 377 26.40 -9.66 -11.02
C GLU A 377 26.19 -8.39 -10.20
N LEU A 378 25.55 -7.37 -10.78
CA LEU A 378 25.22 -6.11 -10.09
C LEU A 378 23.85 -6.17 -9.40
N GLY A 379 22.95 -7.06 -9.85
CA GLY A 379 21.54 -7.06 -9.45
C GLY A 379 20.78 -5.86 -9.99
N LEU A 380 21.10 -5.43 -11.22
CA LEU A 380 20.52 -4.27 -11.89
C LEU A 380 19.96 -4.66 -13.25
N THR A 381 18.83 -4.09 -13.61
CA THR A 381 18.35 -4.04 -14.99
C THR A 381 18.51 -2.62 -15.50
N VAL A 382 19.16 -2.46 -16.64
CA VAL A 382 19.46 -1.17 -17.26
C VAL A 382 18.91 -1.08 -18.67
N GLY A 383 18.59 0.13 -19.12
CA GLY A 383 18.10 0.41 -20.46
C GLY A 383 18.72 1.69 -21.03
N ASN A 384 18.56 1.89 -22.35
CA ASN A 384 18.91 3.15 -22.96
C ASN A 384 18.02 4.28 -22.41
N ILE A 385 18.59 5.46 -22.25
CA ILE A 385 17.87 6.65 -21.82
C ILE A 385 16.93 7.08 -22.93
N LYS A 386 15.61 7.12 -22.67
CA LYS A 386 14.63 7.68 -23.61
C LYS A 386 14.51 9.17 -23.38
N HIS A 387 14.50 9.97 -24.44
CA HIS A 387 14.46 11.44 -24.41
C HIS A 387 13.32 12.06 -23.57
N ASN A 388 12.22 11.33 -23.39
CA ASN A 388 11.06 11.73 -22.59
C ASN A 388 11.14 11.36 -21.11
N GLN A 389 12.22 10.74 -20.64
CA GLN A 389 12.41 10.32 -19.23
C GLN A 389 13.34 11.24 -18.44
N ILE A 390 13.91 12.26 -19.08
CA ILE A 390 14.80 13.23 -18.43
C ILE A 390 14.01 14.49 -18.13
N MET A 391 13.76 14.72 -16.83
CA MET A 391 13.20 15.98 -16.34
C MET A 391 14.32 17.04 -16.22
N SER A 392 14.82 17.55 -17.33
CA SER A 392 15.71 18.72 -17.31
C SER A 392 15.07 19.87 -18.10
N ASN A 393 14.92 21.01 -17.42
CA ASN A 393 14.42 22.26 -18.00
C ASN A 393 15.48 23.00 -18.84
N ASP A 394 16.62 22.39 -19.18
CA ASP A 394 17.65 23.02 -19.97
C ASP A 394 17.53 22.63 -21.45
N THR A 395 17.27 23.64 -22.26
CA THR A 395 17.07 23.60 -23.71
C THR A 395 18.38 23.49 -24.51
N THR A 396 19.33 22.69 -24.05
CA THR A 396 20.49 22.32 -24.87
C THR A 396 20.39 20.83 -25.19
N GLU A 397 20.33 20.52 -26.49
CA GLU A 397 20.33 19.17 -27.06
C GLU A 397 21.68 18.46 -26.82
N GLU A 398 22.14 18.36 -25.57
CA GLU A 398 23.23 17.45 -25.24
C GLU A 398 22.66 16.07 -25.05
N GLU A 399 23.06 15.14 -25.90
CA GLU A 399 22.78 13.71 -25.79
C GLU A 399 23.17 13.22 -24.39
N VAL A 400 22.21 12.94 -23.51
CA VAL A 400 22.52 12.43 -22.18
C VAL A 400 23.12 11.04 -22.33
N LYS A 401 24.41 10.93 -22.07
CA LYS A 401 25.20 9.70 -22.14
C LYS A 401 24.92 8.87 -20.89
N GLY A 402 24.95 7.55 -21.04
CA GLY A 402 24.77 6.61 -19.94
C GLY A 402 23.69 5.55 -20.18
N VAL A 403 23.44 4.74 -19.17
CA VAL A 403 22.31 3.80 -19.13
C VAL A 403 21.48 4.03 -17.87
N MET A 404 20.16 4.07 -18.03
CA MET A 404 19.23 4.26 -16.91
C MET A 404 18.99 2.94 -16.20
N ILE A 405 18.98 2.96 -14.88
CA ILE A 405 18.58 1.82 -14.03
C ILE A 405 17.05 1.72 -14.04
N LEU A 406 16.56 0.66 -14.66
CA LEU A 406 15.12 0.37 -14.77
C LEU A 406 14.59 -0.43 -13.58
N ASN A 407 15.44 -1.29 -13.00
CA ASN A 407 15.10 -2.08 -11.83
C ASN A 407 16.37 -2.39 -11.00
N VAL A 408 16.18 -2.50 -9.68
CA VAL A 408 17.20 -2.90 -8.71
C VAL A 408 16.68 -4.10 -7.94
N ASP A 409 17.38 -5.22 -8.00
CA ASP A 409 17.08 -6.37 -7.17
C ASP A 409 17.34 -6.02 -5.69
N TYR A 410 16.29 -6.07 -4.85
CA TYR A 410 16.39 -5.68 -3.43
C TYR A 410 17.27 -6.60 -2.61
N THR A 411 17.61 -7.77 -3.13
CA THR A 411 18.53 -8.71 -2.50
C THR A 411 19.99 -8.47 -2.92
N SER A 412 20.19 -7.56 -3.88
CA SER A 412 21.51 -7.27 -4.43
C SER A 412 22.35 -6.35 -3.51
N ASN A 413 23.66 -6.41 -3.72
CA ASN A 413 24.55 -5.44 -3.11
C ASN A 413 24.31 -3.99 -3.61
N ALA A 414 23.76 -3.81 -4.80
CA ALA A 414 23.39 -2.49 -5.32
C ALA A 414 22.28 -1.86 -4.46
N SER A 415 21.26 -2.64 -4.10
CA SER A 415 20.18 -2.19 -3.20
C SER A 415 20.72 -1.74 -1.83
N THR A 416 21.70 -2.46 -1.26
CA THR A 416 22.29 -2.07 0.04
C THR A 416 23.12 -0.79 -0.03
N LYS A 417 23.51 -0.37 -1.23
CA LYS A 417 24.24 0.87 -1.50
C LYS A 417 23.35 2.03 -1.92
N ASN A 418 22.05 1.90 -1.70
CA ASN A 418 21.05 2.93 -2.02
C ASN A 418 21.00 3.32 -3.49
N ILE A 419 21.37 2.41 -4.40
CA ILE A 419 21.15 2.56 -5.85
C ILE A 419 19.65 2.37 -6.10
N ARG A 420 19.04 3.20 -6.96
CA ARG A 420 17.59 3.25 -7.18
C ARG A 420 17.27 3.20 -8.67
N LYS A 421 16.03 2.79 -8.96
CA LYS A 421 15.43 2.98 -10.28
C LYS A 421 15.44 4.47 -10.63
N GLY A 422 15.81 4.78 -11.86
CA GLY A 422 15.97 6.15 -12.36
C GLY A 422 17.39 6.71 -12.25
N ASP A 423 18.30 6.10 -11.48
CA ASP A 423 19.71 6.47 -11.51
C ASP A 423 20.32 6.19 -12.90
N ILE A 424 21.24 7.01 -13.33
CA ILE A 424 21.94 6.84 -14.60
C ILE A 424 23.38 6.40 -14.33
N ILE A 425 23.81 5.28 -14.91
CA ILE A 425 25.19 4.83 -14.83
C ILE A 425 25.97 5.51 -15.96
N LEU A 426 26.93 6.35 -15.57
CA LEU A 426 27.81 7.09 -16.48
C LEU A 426 29.15 6.37 -16.70
N GLN A 427 29.58 5.54 -15.72
CA GLN A 427 30.92 4.94 -15.75
C GLN A 427 30.96 3.69 -14.86
N ILE A 428 31.73 2.68 -15.25
CA ILE A 428 32.05 1.49 -14.45
C ILE A 428 33.57 1.30 -14.44
N ASN A 429 34.18 1.27 -13.26
CA ASN A 429 35.65 1.13 -13.09
C ASN A 429 36.42 2.03 -14.02
N GLN A 430 36.12 3.33 -14.09
CA GLN A 430 36.72 4.33 -14.96
C GLN A 430 36.48 4.13 -16.47
N SER A 431 35.71 3.13 -16.88
CA SER A 431 35.29 2.95 -18.27
C SER A 431 33.96 3.70 -18.50
N PRO A 432 33.92 4.68 -19.41
CA PRO A 432 32.70 5.43 -19.69
C PRO A 432 31.62 4.52 -20.28
N ILE A 433 30.38 4.77 -19.91
CA ILE A 433 29.19 4.10 -20.41
C ILE A 433 28.35 5.16 -21.13
N ASN A 434 28.19 5.04 -22.44
CA ASN A 434 27.36 5.96 -23.22
C ASN A 434 26.03 5.35 -23.61
N ASN A 435 25.95 4.02 -23.68
CA ASN A 435 24.78 3.26 -24.12
C ASN A 435 24.82 1.82 -23.57
N LEU A 436 23.78 1.02 -23.88
CA LEU A 436 23.67 -0.38 -23.46
C LEU A 436 24.79 -1.29 -24.00
N GLU A 437 25.33 -1.00 -25.18
CA GLU A 437 26.40 -1.82 -25.76
C GLU A 437 27.72 -1.61 -24.99
N ASP A 438 28.04 -0.37 -24.61
CA ASP A 438 29.17 -0.07 -23.74
C ASP A 438 29.00 -0.79 -22.38
N PHE A 439 27.81 -0.74 -21.79
CA PHE A 439 27.51 -1.44 -20.54
C PHE A 439 27.78 -2.93 -20.64
N LYS A 440 27.26 -3.60 -21.69
CA LYS A 440 27.50 -5.04 -21.92
C LYS A 440 28.99 -5.36 -22.04
N ASN A 441 29.70 -4.56 -22.80
CA ASN A 441 31.12 -4.79 -23.08
C ASN A 441 32.00 -4.55 -21.84
N VAL A 442 31.70 -3.54 -21.03
CA VAL A 442 32.41 -3.27 -19.79
C VAL A 442 32.08 -4.36 -18.76
N MET A 443 30.83 -4.78 -18.63
CA MET A 443 30.44 -5.84 -17.70
C MET A 443 31.12 -7.18 -18.01
N LYS A 444 31.33 -7.55 -19.28
CA LYS A 444 32.10 -8.75 -19.65
C LYS A 444 33.51 -8.76 -19.07
N LYS A 445 34.15 -7.58 -18.93
CA LYS A 445 35.49 -7.44 -18.35
C LYS A 445 35.45 -7.42 -16.83
N VAL A 446 34.42 -6.83 -16.24
CA VAL A 446 34.28 -6.56 -14.80
C VAL A 446 33.77 -7.79 -14.03
N ARG A 447 33.10 -8.72 -14.65
CA ARG A 447 32.56 -9.97 -14.04
C ARG A 447 33.54 -10.74 -13.15
N LYS A 448 34.81 -10.72 -13.52
CA LYS A 448 35.87 -11.46 -12.80
C LYS A 448 36.34 -10.74 -11.55
N ASN A 449 35.91 -9.49 -11.33
CA ASN A 449 36.32 -8.70 -10.19
C ASN A 449 35.43 -9.01 -8.98
N LYS A 450 35.93 -8.74 -7.76
CA LYS A 450 35.13 -8.87 -6.53
C LYS A 450 34.16 -7.71 -6.33
N SER A 451 34.42 -6.56 -6.95
CA SER A 451 33.60 -5.35 -6.86
C SER A 451 33.72 -4.47 -8.09
N ALA A 452 32.76 -3.60 -8.31
CA ALA A 452 32.75 -2.57 -9.34
C ALA A 452 32.47 -1.20 -8.71
N ALA A 453 33.18 -0.16 -9.16
CA ALA A 453 32.90 1.22 -8.82
C ALA A 453 32.02 1.82 -9.94
N LEU A 454 30.83 2.22 -9.61
CA LEU A 454 29.85 2.83 -10.52
C LEU A 454 29.84 4.33 -10.29
N LEU A 455 30.01 5.14 -11.34
CA LEU A 455 29.65 6.54 -11.32
C LEU A 455 28.19 6.64 -11.72
N ILE A 456 27.34 7.01 -10.78
CA ILE A 456 25.91 7.19 -11.01
C ILE A 456 25.54 8.67 -10.94
N SER A 457 24.60 9.09 -11.77
CA SER A 457 23.95 10.40 -11.70
C SER A 457 22.52 10.22 -11.19
N ARG A 458 22.14 11.00 -10.21
CA ARG A 458 20.81 11.13 -9.64
C ARG A 458 20.50 12.61 -9.47
N ASP A 459 19.38 13.09 -10.02
CA ASP A 459 18.96 14.49 -9.93
C ASP A 459 20.10 15.48 -10.30
N ASN A 460 20.85 15.17 -11.35
CA ASN A 460 22.04 15.89 -11.83
C ASN A 460 23.24 15.90 -10.85
N ILE A 461 23.20 15.14 -9.79
CA ILE A 461 24.34 14.98 -8.87
C ILE A 461 25.01 13.64 -9.16
N SER A 462 26.30 13.68 -9.48
CA SER A 462 27.09 12.47 -9.74
C SER A 462 27.82 12.01 -8.49
N MET A 463 27.79 10.68 -8.22
CA MET A 463 28.48 10.06 -7.09
C MET A 463 29.07 8.71 -7.47
N PHE A 464 30.20 8.35 -6.85
CA PHE A 464 30.75 7.01 -6.97
C PHE A 464 30.15 6.07 -5.91
N VAL A 465 29.68 4.91 -6.35
CA VAL A 465 29.17 3.85 -5.49
C VAL A 465 29.88 2.54 -5.79
N THR A 466 30.45 1.92 -4.78
CA THR A 466 31.11 0.60 -4.93
C THR A 466 30.14 -0.52 -4.61
N VAL A 467 29.92 -1.42 -5.57
CA VAL A 467 29.04 -2.58 -5.47
C VAL A 467 29.88 -3.86 -5.49
N LYS A 468 29.68 -4.75 -4.51
CA LYS A 468 30.25 -6.11 -4.56
C LYS A 468 29.52 -6.91 -5.63
N LEU A 469 30.26 -7.55 -6.52
CA LEU A 469 29.69 -8.39 -7.57
C LEU A 469 29.30 -9.75 -7.01
N LYS A 470 28.12 -10.24 -7.43
CA LYS A 470 27.68 -11.59 -7.12
C LYS A 470 28.49 -12.55 -8.03
N GLN A 471 29.17 -13.50 -7.44
CA GLN A 471 29.90 -14.55 -8.15
C GLN A 471 28.99 -15.72 -8.49
#